data_db4b233b21b68a2bf41a4db4b6135f32
#
_entry.id   db4b233b21b68a2bf41a4db4b6135f32
#
_cell.length_a   1.000
_cell.length_b   1.000
_cell.length_c   1.000
_cell.angle_alpha   90.00
_cell.angle_beta   90.00
_cell.angle_gamma   90.00
#
_symmetry.space_group_name_H-M   'P 1'
#
loop_
_entity.id
_entity.type
_entity.pdbx_description
1 polymer ?
#
loop_
_entity_poly.entity_id
_entity_poly.type
_entity_poly.pdbx_seq_one_letter_code
_entity_poly.pdbx_strand_id
1 'polypeptide(L)'
;MTKKKAKVVPFLSPENYIRQKAKNLPIHECWVNEDWNISKLADVVVTRMHTNGDITACFYLVDLMCLGLKNTRYFFNMPPYEYDEILEKMKDAYAISSIPYALAHNIIFAGIEYGAEYGFRPHKDFTSITANMLEDDTDEIELIEIECGGQNGKPCYVQGPFLTSISKCEF
;
A
#
# COMPACT_ATOMS: atom_id res chain seq x y z
N MET A 1 -40.21 19.59 -30.00
CA MET A 1 -39.37 19.75 -28.77
C MET A 1 -38.85 18.37 -28.36
N THR A 2 -37.65 18.08 -28.69
CA THR A 2 -36.99 16.78 -28.32
C THR A 2 -36.47 16.88 -26.90
N LYS A 3 -37.09 16.18 -25.95
CA LYS A 3 -36.62 16.07 -24.59
C LYS A 3 -35.27 15.30 -24.62
N LYS A 4 -34.14 15.99 -24.33
CA LYS A 4 -32.87 15.35 -24.07
C LYS A 4 -33.05 14.46 -22.84
N LYS A 5 -33.03 13.14 -23.03
CA LYS A 5 -32.93 12.18 -21.92
C LYS A 5 -31.64 12.46 -21.17
N ALA A 6 -31.74 12.81 -19.89
CA ALA A 6 -30.59 12.92 -19.01
C ALA A 6 -29.86 11.58 -19.02
N LYS A 7 -28.58 11.61 -19.36
CA LYS A 7 -27.74 10.42 -19.34
C LYS A 7 -27.50 10.08 -17.87
N VAL A 8 -28.16 9.03 -17.38
CA VAL A 8 -27.89 8.50 -16.02
C VAL A 8 -26.48 7.96 -16.04
N VAL A 9 -25.55 8.65 -15.39
CA VAL A 9 -24.19 8.14 -15.18
C VAL A 9 -24.30 7.10 -14.07
N PRO A 10 -23.98 5.82 -14.31
CA PRO A 10 -24.02 4.80 -13.28
C PRO A 10 -23.03 5.16 -12.16
N PHE A 11 -23.52 5.12 -10.93
CA PHE A 11 -22.68 5.32 -9.75
C PHE A 11 -21.73 4.12 -9.60
N LEU A 12 -20.42 4.36 -9.63
CA LEU A 12 -19.43 3.29 -9.46
C LEU A 12 -19.35 2.88 -7.98
N SER A 13 -19.26 1.57 -7.73
CA SER A 13 -18.88 1.10 -6.40
C SER A 13 -17.46 1.60 -6.03
N PRO A 14 -17.11 1.68 -4.74
CA PRO A 14 -15.77 2.06 -4.31
C PRO A 14 -14.66 1.28 -5.03
N GLU A 15 -14.78 -0.04 -5.14
CA GLU A 15 -13.82 -0.90 -5.81
C GLU A 15 -13.69 -0.57 -7.31
N ASN A 16 -14.81 -0.38 -7.99
CA ASN A 16 -14.81 -0.03 -9.40
C ASN A 16 -14.27 1.37 -9.66
N TYR A 17 -14.52 2.30 -8.74
CA TYR A 17 -13.93 3.63 -8.82
C TYR A 17 -12.40 3.56 -8.70
N ILE A 18 -11.91 2.81 -7.70
CA ILE A 18 -10.46 2.65 -7.50
C ILE A 18 -9.83 2.02 -8.75
N ARG A 19 -10.40 0.94 -9.28
CA ARG A 19 -9.88 0.26 -10.48
C ARG A 19 -9.81 1.17 -11.71
N GLN A 20 -10.79 2.01 -11.90
CA GLN A 20 -10.96 2.74 -13.16
C GLN A 20 -10.49 4.18 -13.13
N LYS A 21 -10.47 4.82 -11.96
CA LYS A 21 -10.33 6.27 -11.84
C LYS A 21 -9.31 6.76 -10.81
N ALA A 22 -8.89 5.92 -9.86
CA ALA A 22 -8.03 6.37 -8.78
C ALA A 22 -6.70 6.97 -9.28
N LYS A 23 -6.10 6.41 -10.32
CA LYS A 23 -4.86 6.93 -10.91
C LYS A 23 -4.99 8.36 -11.47
N ASN A 24 -6.19 8.80 -11.79
CA ASN A 24 -6.44 10.16 -12.27
C ASN A 24 -6.50 11.21 -11.15
N LEU A 25 -6.60 10.76 -9.90
CA LEU A 25 -6.56 11.64 -8.74
C LEU A 25 -5.11 11.95 -8.36
N PRO A 26 -4.82 13.20 -7.92
CA PRO A 26 -3.48 13.52 -7.45
C PRO A 26 -3.13 12.73 -6.19
N ILE A 27 -1.87 12.36 -6.05
CA ILE A 27 -1.31 11.89 -4.78
C ILE A 27 -1.42 13.04 -3.77
N HIS A 28 -1.94 12.73 -2.59
CA HIS A 28 -2.05 13.70 -1.51
C HIS A 28 -0.85 13.60 -0.58
N GLU A 29 -0.72 12.51 0.15
CA GLU A 29 0.42 12.26 1.03
C GLU A 29 0.66 10.75 1.22
N CYS A 30 1.88 10.40 1.65
CA CYS A 30 2.27 9.05 1.96
C CYS A 30 2.95 9.00 3.33
N TRP A 31 2.75 7.90 4.05
CA TRP A 31 3.31 7.67 5.38
C TRP A 31 3.88 6.26 5.49
N VAL A 32 4.81 6.08 6.42
CA VAL A 32 5.34 4.77 6.80
C VAL A 32 5.76 4.78 8.27
N ASN A 33 5.75 3.64 8.95
CA ASN A 33 6.35 3.50 10.28
C ASN A 33 7.85 3.82 10.24
N GLU A 34 8.37 4.55 11.22
CA GLU A 34 9.75 5.05 11.19
C GLU A 34 10.80 3.94 11.22
N ASP A 35 10.49 2.81 11.84
CA ASP A 35 11.40 1.67 11.99
C ASP A 35 11.35 0.67 10.81
N TRP A 36 10.63 0.96 9.73
CA TRP A 36 10.40 0.03 8.61
C TRP A 36 11.68 -0.59 8.04
N ASN A 37 12.75 0.18 7.97
CA ASN A 37 14.03 -0.29 7.40
C ASN A 37 14.82 -1.17 8.40
N ILE A 38 14.58 -1.01 9.69
CA ILE A 38 15.21 -1.80 10.75
C ILE A 38 14.41 -3.08 10.99
N SER A 39 13.12 -2.96 11.21
CA SER A 39 12.21 -4.09 11.43
C SER A 39 11.98 -4.92 10.17
N LYS A 40 12.25 -4.34 8.99
CA LYS A 40 11.92 -4.92 7.67
C LYS A 40 10.43 -5.21 7.50
N LEU A 41 9.60 -4.52 8.26
CA LEU A 41 8.15 -4.55 8.16
C LEU A 41 7.65 -3.12 7.96
N ALA A 42 7.15 -2.83 6.78
CA ALA A 42 6.66 -1.50 6.41
C ALA A 42 5.12 -1.48 6.36
N ASP A 43 4.52 -0.57 7.14
CA ASP A 43 3.10 -0.24 7.02
C ASP A 43 2.99 1.08 6.25
N VAL A 44 2.81 0.96 4.95
CA VAL A 44 2.82 2.10 4.01
C VAL A 44 1.41 2.59 3.77
N VAL A 45 1.21 3.89 3.86
CA VAL A 45 -0.05 4.56 3.50
C VAL A 45 0.16 5.41 2.25
N VAL A 46 -0.69 5.22 1.26
CA VAL A 46 -0.74 6.07 0.07
C VAL A 46 -2.14 6.65 -0.07
N THR A 47 -2.23 7.96 -0.22
CA THR A 47 -3.51 8.65 -0.33
C THR A 47 -3.64 9.45 -1.61
N ARG A 48 -4.88 9.54 -2.11
CA ARG A 48 -5.26 10.39 -3.23
C ARG A 48 -6.42 11.28 -2.85
N MET A 49 -6.39 12.51 -3.30
CA MET A 49 -7.41 13.51 -2.99
C MET A 49 -8.42 13.64 -4.12
N HIS A 50 -9.68 13.59 -3.77
CA HIS A 50 -10.78 13.84 -4.67
C HIS A 50 -10.99 15.35 -4.92
N THR A 51 -11.72 15.68 -5.96
CA THR A 51 -12.00 17.08 -6.33
C THR A 51 -12.81 17.84 -5.27
N ASN A 52 -13.59 17.12 -4.46
CA ASN A 52 -14.34 17.69 -3.33
C ASN A 52 -13.52 17.81 -2.03
N GLY A 53 -12.25 17.43 -2.05
CA GLY A 53 -11.37 17.44 -0.89
C GLY A 53 -11.41 16.18 -0.02
N ASP A 54 -12.27 15.21 -0.31
CA ASP A 54 -12.27 13.91 0.36
C ASP A 54 -11.06 13.06 -0.05
N ILE A 55 -10.72 12.09 0.76
CA ILE A 55 -9.49 11.31 0.64
C ILE A 55 -9.81 9.83 0.48
N THR A 56 -9.19 9.19 -0.50
CA THR A 56 -9.09 7.73 -0.57
C THR A 56 -7.70 7.32 -0.11
N ALA A 57 -7.63 6.47 0.92
CA ALA A 57 -6.39 5.97 1.49
C ALA A 57 -6.27 4.47 1.28
N CYS A 58 -5.09 4.02 0.86
CA CYS A 58 -4.73 2.61 0.83
C CYS A 58 -3.56 2.34 1.76
N PHE A 59 -3.63 1.20 2.44
CA PHE A 59 -2.66 0.70 3.40
C PHE A 59 -2.04 -0.57 2.85
N TYR A 60 -0.73 -0.67 2.95
CA TYR A 60 0.06 -1.78 2.43
C TYR A 60 1.01 -2.28 3.52
N LEU A 61 0.77 -3.48 4.03
CA LEU A 61 1.68 -4.13 4.98
C LEU A 61 2.69 -4.97 4.19
N VAL A 62 3.91 -4.50 4.13
CA VAL A 62 5.00 -5.08 3.34
C VAL A 62 6.03 -5.72 4.24
N ASP A 63 6.23 -7.01 4.08
CA ASP A 63 7.31 -7.77 4.72
C ASP A 63 8.52 -7.82 3.78
N LEU A 64 9.53 -7.03 4.10
CA LEU A 64 10.77 -6.96 3.33
C LEU A 64 11.77 -8.07 3.66
N MET A 65 11.46 -8.91 4.66
CA MET A 65 12.30 -10.04 5.05
C MET A 65 12.13 -11.27 4.16
N CYS A 66 10.88 -11.53 3.69
CA CYS A 66 10.55 -12.74 2.94
C CYS A 66 9.23 -12.70 2.19
N LEU A 67 8.15 -12.27 2.84
CA LEU A 67 6.80 -12.56 2.40
C LEU A 67 6.23 -11.56 1.39
N GLY A 68 6.87 -10.40 1.21
CA GLY A 68 6.36 -9.35 0.34
C GLY A 68 5.10 -8.67 0.89
N LEU A 69 4.15 -8.35 0.04
CA LEU A 69 2.92 -7.68 0.44
C LEU A 69 1.95 -8.65 1.12
N LYS A 70 1.91 -8.59 2.46
CA LYS A 70 1.12 -9.50 3.31
C LYS A 70 -0.35 -9.12 3.40
N ASN A 71 -0.64 -7.83 3.43
CA ASN A 71 -1.99 -7.33 3.60
C ASN A 71 -2.15 -5.97 2.93
N THR A 72 -3.38 -5.68 2.52
CA THR A 72 -3.77 -4.38 2.00
C THR A 72 -5.23 -4.13 2.31
N ARG A 73 -5.56 -2.85 2.53
CA ARG A 73 -6.92 -2.38 2.77
C ARG A 73 -7.07 -0.97 2.24
N TYR A 74 -8.29 -0.53 2.07
CA TYR A 74 -8.56 0.84 1.64
C TYR A 74 -9.74 1.45 2.40
N PHE A 75 -9.77 2.77 2.44
CA PHE A 75 -10.90 3.59 2.85
C PHE A 75 -11.20 4.56 1.71
N PHE A 76 -12.41 4.51 1.23
CA PHE A 76 -12.81 5.24 0.04
C PHE A 76 -13.52 6.54 0.38
N ASN A 77 -13.06 7.64 -0.24
CA ASN A 77 -13.74 8.93 -0.26
C ASN A 77 -14.14 9.42 1.14
N MET A 78 -13.18 9.38 2.08
CA MET A 78 -13.36 9.84 3.44
C MET A 78 -13.30 11.36 3.53
N PRO A 79 -14.16 11.99 4.36
CA PRO A 79 -13.91 13.37 4.78
C PRO A 79 -12.55 13.50 5.45
N PRO A 80 -11.87 14.67 5.34
CA PRO A 80 -10.54 14.86 5.94
C PRO A 80 -10.46 14.54 7.42
N TYR A 81 -11.50 14.84 8.21
CA TYR A 81 -11.49 14.55 9.65
C TYR A 81 -11.46 13.06 9.98
N GLU A 82 -12.11 12.20 9.17
CA GLU A 82 -12.05 10.75 9.35
C GLU A 82 -10.65 10.21 9.04
N TYR A 83 -10.02 10.76 8.01
CA TYR A 83 -8.64 10.42 7.68
C TYR A 83 -7.67 10.85 8.78
N ASP A 84 -7.82 12.05 9.31
CA ASP A 84 -7.00 12.55 10.42
C ASP A 84 -7.14 11.67 11.67
N GLU A 85 -8.35 11.19 11.98
CA GLU A 85 -8.56 10.24 13.08
C GLU A 85 -7.81 8.91 12.88
N ILE A 86 -7.73 8.42 11.65
CA ILE A 86 -6.97 7.20 11.33
C ILE A 86 -5.48 7.45 11.54
N LEU A 87 -4.95 8.58 11.07
CA LEU A 87 -3.55 8.93 11.26
C LEU A 87 -3.19 9.09 12.73
N GLU A 88 -4.03 9.74 13.53
CA GLU A 88 -3.80 9.87 14.97
C GLU A 88 -3.78 8.50 15.67
N LYS A 89 -4.68 7.59 15.33
CA LYS A 89 -4.64 6.21 15.84
C LYS A 89 -3.37 5.46 15.45
N MET A 90 -2.85 5.70 14.24
CA MET A 90 -1.56 5.13 13.85
C MET A 90 -0.41 5.71 14.66
N LYS A 91 -0.38 7.03 14.85
CA LYS A 91 0.64 7.74 15.67
C LYS A 91 0.61 7.30 17.14
N ASP A 92 -0.56 6.98 17.67
CA ASP A 92 -0.71 6.45 19.02
C ASP A 92 -0.17 5.00 19.14
N ALA A 93 -0.22 4.24 18.07
CA ALA A 93 0.24 2.85 18.04
C ALA A 93 1.75 2.74 17.82
N TYR A 94 2.33 3.56 16.94
CA TYR A 94 3.77 3.57 16.60
C TYR A 94 4.15 4.88 15.90
N ALA A 95 5.45 5.19 15.89
CA ALA A 95 5.95 6.36 15.20
C ALA A 95 5.83 6.21 13.67
N ILE A 96 5.26 7.22 13.01
CA ILE A 96 5.14 7.29 11.55
C ILE A 96 5.76 8.56 11.01
N SER A 97 6.30 8.50 9.82
CA SER A 97 6.85 9.64 9.09
C SER A 97 6.19 9.82 7.73
N SER A 98 5.99 11.07 7.35
CA SER A 98 5.61 11.41 5.98
C SER A 98 6.78 11.16 5.04
N ILE A 99 6.51 10.52 3.92
CA ILE A 99 7.52 10.15 2.92
C ILE A 99 7.09 10.58 1.51
N PRO A 100 8.05 10.79 0.59
CA PRO A 100 7.73 10.99 -0.82
C PRO A 100 7.03 9.76 -1.42
N TYR A 101 6.14 9.99 -2.38
CA TYR A 101 5.45 8.92 -3.09
C TYR A 101 6.42 7.93 -3.75
N ALA A 102 7.51 8.39 -4.34
CA ALA A 102 8.52 7.51 -4.94
C ALA A 102 9.07 6.49 -3.91
N LEU A 103 9.33 6.92 -2.68
CA LEU A 103 9.78 5.99 -1.63
C LEU A 103 8.69 4.99 -1.25
N ALA A 104 7.45 5.45 -1.06
CA ALA A 104 6.33 4.56 -0.78
C ALA A 104 6.14 3.50 -1.88
N HIS A 105 6.18 3.92 -3.14
CA HIS A 105 6.09 3.06 -4.31
C HIS A 105 7.21 2.00 -4.33
N ASN A 106 8.46 2.42 -4.15
CA ASN A 106 9.61 1.51 -4.17
C ASN A 106 9.57 0.50 -3.01
N ILE A 107 9.16 0.90 -1.80
CA ILE A 107 9.01 -0.04 -0.67
C ILE A 107 8.01 -1.14 -1.03
N ILE A 108 6.86 -0.78 -1.58
CA ILE A 108 5.79 -1.74 -1.92
C ILE A 108 6.26 -2.70 -3.00
N PHE A 109 6.79 -2.19 -4.11
CA PHE A 109 7.18 -3.02 -5.24
C PHE A 109 8.44 -3.85 -4.96
N ALA A 110 9.44 -3.30 -4.25
CA ALA A 110 10.61 -4.07 -3.84
C ALA A 110 10.24 -5.26 -2.95
N GLY A 111 9.29 -5.07 -2.01
CA GLY A 111 8.78 -6.16 -1.20
C GLY A 111 8.06 -7.23 -2.02
N ILE A 112 7.23 -6.83 -2.98
CA ILE A 112 6.51 -7.74 -3.88
C ILE A 112 7.50 -8.54 -4.73
N GLU A 113 8.48 -7.90 -5.35
CA GLU A 113 9.49 -8.54 -6.18
C GLU A 113 10.35 -9.52 -5.38
N TYR A 114 10.83 -9.08 -4.21
CA TYR A 114 11.62 -9.92 -3.34
C TYR A 114 10.83 -11.16 -2.87
N GLY A 115 9.57 -10.99 -2.45
CA GLY A 115 8.71 -12.11 -2.09
C GLY A 115 8.47 -13.07 -3.25
N ALA A 116 8.35 -12.55 -4.47
CA ALA A 116 8.14 -13.36 -5.68
C ALA A 116 9.34 -14.26 -6.00
N GLU A 117 10.57 -13.83 -5.70
CA GLU A 117 11.78 -14.65 -5.86
C GLU A 117 11.71 -15.94 -5.03
N TYR A 118 10.99 -15.91 -3.91
CA TYR A 118 10.80 -17.04 -3.00
C TYR A 118 9.40 -17.69 -3.12
N GLY A 119 8.66 -17.38 -4.18
CA GLY A 119 7.37 -18.01 -4.49
C GLY A 119 6.17 -17.40 -3.78
N PHE A 120 6.32 -16.28 -3.09
CA PHE A 120 5.20 -15.57 -2.45
C PHE A 120 4.52 -14.61 -3.44
N ARG A 121 3.22 -14.57 -3.37
CA ARG A 121 2.39 -13.65 -4.17
C ARG A 121 1.85 -12.53 -3.28
N PRO A 122 1.64 -11.33 -3.83
CA PRO A 122 0.99 -10.27 -3.07
C PRO A 122 -0.42 -10.68 -2.65
N HIS A 123 -0.91 -10.06 -1.58
CA HIS A 123 -2.29 -10.26 -1.12
C HIS A 123 -3.29 -10.10 -2.29
N LYS A 124 -4.31 -10.95 -2.33
CA LYS A 124 -5.29 -10.99 -3.44
C LYS A 124 -5.95 -9.65 -3.74
N ASP A 125 -6.25 -8.87 -2.70
CA ASP A 125 -6.90 -7.56 -2.84
C ASP A 125 -5.96 -6.48 -3.42
N PHE A 126 -4.65 -6.72 -3.40
CA PHE A 126 -3.71 -5.87 -4.10
C PHE A 126 -3.95 -5.94 -5.61
N THR A 127 -3.83 -7.10 -6.19
CA THR A 127 -4.00 -7.30 -7.63
C THR A 127 -5.40 -6.88 -8.10
N SER A 128 -6.43 -7.17 -7.29
CA SER A 128 -7.82 -6.89 -7.66
C SER A 128 -8.24 -5.43 -7.46
N ILE A 129 -7.68 -4.71 -6.47
CA ILE A 129 -8.17 -3.37 -6.10
C ILE A 129 -7.03 -2.38 -5.88
N THR A 130 -6.20 -2.60 -4.84
CA THR A 130 -5.33 -1.54 -4.30
C THR A 130 -4.10 -1.23 -5.15
N ALA A 131 -3.70 -2.12 -6.06
CA ALA A 131 -2.66 -1.83 -7.07
C ALA A 131 -3.05 -0.62 -7.94
N ASN A 132 -4.33 -0.40 -8.16
CA ASN A 132 -4.83 0.71 -8.98
C ASN A 132 -4.72 2.08 -8.28
N MET A 133 -4.34 2.12 -7.02
CA MET A 133 -3.96 3.36 -6.33
C MET A 133 -2.53 3.79 -6.63
N LEU A 134 -1.70 2.88 -7.15
CA LEU A 134 -0.30 3.10 -7.47
C LEU A 134 -0.12 3.29 -8.98
N GLU A 135 0.86 4.10 -9.35
CA GLU A 135 1.35 4.13 -10.74
C GLU A 135 1.99 2.77 -11.08
N ASP A 136 2.02 2.46 -12.37
CA ASP A 136 2.69 1.25 -12.83
C ASP A 136 4.20 1.33 -12.49
N ASP A 137 4.79 0.18 -12.19
CA ASP A 137 6.21 0.09 -11.88
C ASP A 137 7.02 0.18 -13.18
N THR A 138 7.37 1.41 -13.52
CA THR A 138 8.08 1.79 -14.75
C THR A 138 9.19 2.79 -14.45
N ASP A 139 10.04 3.04 -15.44
CA ASP A 139 11.14 4.04 -15.36
C ASP A 139 10.65 5.49 -15.12
N GLU A 140 9.35 5.75 -15.15
CA GLU A 140 8.77 7.06 -14.83
C GLU A 140 8.79 7.37 -13.34
N ILE A 141 8.87 6.33 -12.49
CA ILE A 141 9.04 6.47 -11.04
C ILE A 141 10.54 6.44 -10.72
N GLU A 142 11.00 7.42 -9.96
CA GLU A 142 12.38 7.45 -9.47
C GLU A 142 12.70 6.14 -8.73
N LEU A 143 13.75 5.46 -9.18
CA LEU A 143 14.19 4.22 -8.54
C LEU A 143 14.94 4.54 -7.24
N ILE A 144 14.42 4.04 -6.14
CA ILE A 144 15.05 4.10 -4.82
C ILE A 144 15.35 2.67 -4.40
N GLU A 145 16.62 2.35 -4.17
CA GLU A 145 17.03 1.02 -3.76
C GLU A 145 16.52 0.72 -2.34
N ILE A 146 15.82 -0.40 -2.19
CA ILE A 146 15.28 -0.88 -0.93
C ILE A 146 15.96 -2.19 -0.56
N GLU A 147 16.63 -2.21 0.58
CA GLU A 147 17.25 -3.42 1.10
C GLU A 147 16.20 -4.40 1.61
N CYS A 148 16.11 -5.56 0.95
CA CYS A 148 15.25 -6.67 1.35
C CYS A 148 16.08 -7.81 1.98
N GLY A 149 15.39 -8.66 2.74
CA GLY A 149 16.02 -9.78 3.45
C GLY A 149 16.69 -9.38 4.76
N GLY A 150 17.15 -10.40 5.49
CA GLY A 150 17.94 -10.26 6.70
C GLY A 150 19.42 -10.07 6.40
N GLN A 151 20.29 -10.68 7.21
CA GLN A 151 21.73 -10.61 7.00
C GLN A 151 22.12 -11.13 5.59
N ASN A 152 22.95 -10.36 4.88
CA ASN A 152 23.40 -10.67 3.53
C ASN A 152 22.27 -10.80 2.48
N GLY A 153 21.14 -10.15 2.68
CA GLY A 153 20.01 -10.19 1.74
C GLY A 153 19.28 -11.53 1.70
N LYS A 154 19.51 -12.42 2.66
CA LYS A 154 18.83 -13.73 2.71
C LYS A 154 17.42 -13.59 3.28
N PRO A 155 16.45 -14.35 2.76
CA PRO A 155 15.10 -14.34 3.30
C PRO A 155 15.08 -14.85 4.74
N CYS A 156 14.25 -14.20 5.56
CA CYS A 156 14.04 -14.59 6.94
C CYS A 156 12.55 -14.58 7.25
N TYR A 157 12.00 -15.75 7.51
CA TYR A 157 10.62 -15.90 7.94
C TYR A 157 10.54 -15.86 9.46
N VAL A 158 9.83 -14.87 9.99
CA VAL A 158 9.56 -14.75 11.43
C VAL A 158 8.13 -15.19 11.69
N GLN A 159 7.97 -16.29 12.41
CA GLN A 159 6.67 -16.79 12.80
C GLN A 159 6.10 -15.95 13.94
N GLY A 160 4.82 -15.59 13.85
CA GLY A 160 4.15 -14.83 14.90
C GLY A 160 4.00 -15.59 16.22
N PRO A 161 3.75 -14.90 17.34
CA PRO A 161 3.82 -15.46 18.70
C PRO A 161 2.81 -16.55 19.02
N PHE A 162 1.87 -16.84 18.13
CA PHE A 162 0.80 -17.83 18.35
C PHE A 162 1.06 -19.21 17.73
N LEU A 163 2.19 -19.41 17.08
CA LEU A 163 2.57 -20.70 16.51
C LEU A 163 3.87 -21.16 17.17
N THR A 164 3.73 -22.10 18.07
CA THR A 164 4.85 -22.80 18.71
C THR A 164 5.41 -23.83 17.73
N SER A 165 6.40 -23.48 16.98
CA SER A 165 7.53 -24.32 16.60
C SER A 165 8.43 -23.60 15.60
N ILE A 166 9.67 -23.73 15.85
CA ILE A 166 10.83 -23.23 15.14
C ILE A 166 10.79 -23.73 13.70
N SER A 167 10.62 -22.83 12.76
CA SER A 167 11.11 -23.10 11.43
C SER A 167 12.13 -22.04 11.07
N LYS A 168 13.36 -22.42 11.13
CA LYS A 168 14.41 -21.70 10.45
C LYS A 168 14.16 -21.89 8.98
N CYS A 169 13.90 -20.82 8.24
CA CYS A 169 14.06 -20.86 6.81
C CYS A 169 15.56 -20.93 6.51
N GLU A 170 16.06 -22.10 6.35
CA GLU A 170 17.29 -22.36 5.59
C GLU A 170 16.79 -22.72 4.17
N PHE A 171 16.91 -21.79 3.27
CA PHE A 171 16.80 -22.02 1.83
C PHE A 171 18.20 -22.07 1.23
#